data_c0be9b8af783a63cb8233d99619fbcd0
#
_entry.id   c0be9b8af783a63cb8233d99619fbcd0
#
_cell.length_a   1.000
_cell.length_b   1.000
_cell.length_c   1.000
_cell.angle_alpha   90.00
_cell.angle_beta   90.00
_cell.angle_gamma   90.00
#
_symmetry.space_group_name_H-M   'P 1'
#
loop_
_entity.id
_entity.type
_entity.pdbx_description
1 polymer ?
#
loop_
_entity_poly.entity_id
_entity_poly.type
_entity_poly.pdbx_seq_one_letter_code
_entity_poly.pdbx_strand_id
1 'polypeptide(L)'
;MPEPTLELFHAITDPGSAKVRKYVVDHELAEHVRFRNVTYPEVVADLTARGGAATPALWDGATLVTGADAVIARLAAHADVGRA
;
A
#
# COMPACT_ATOMS: atom_id res chain seq x y z
N MET A 1 -7.33 0.86 20.01
CA MET A 1 -7.16 0.20 18.72
C MET A 1 -6.19 0.99 17.85
N PRO A 2 -5.05 0.45 17.52
CA PRO A 2 -4.20 1.14 16.56
C PRO A 2 -4.87 1.17 15.20
N GLU A 3 -4.84 2.33 14.57
CA GLU A 3 -5.32 2.45 13.21
C GLU A 3 -4.29 1.88 12.25
N PRO A 4 -4.70 1.43 11.06
CA PRO A 4 -3.74 1.04 10.03
C PRO A 4 -2.79 2.19 9.76
N THR A 5 -1.49 1.91 9.80
CA THR A 5 -0.45 2.93 9.59
C THR A 5 -0.05 3.05 8.13
N LEU A 6 -0.43 2.08 7.31
CA LEU A 6 -0.06 2.02 5.89
C LEU A 6 -1.32 2.12 5.04
N GLU A 7 -1.23 2.86 3.94
CA GLU A 7 -2.31 2.93 2.95
C GLU A 7 -1.77 2.44 1.62
N LEU A 8 -2.41 1.41 1.08
CA LEU A 8 -2.03 0.84 -0.21
C LEU A 8 -2.99 1.31 -1.29
N PHE A 9 -2.49 2.16 -2.18
CA PHE A 9 -3.23 2.57 -3.36
C PHE A 9 -3.05 1.50 -4.44
N HIS A 10 -4.15 0.92 -4.90
CA HIS A 10 -4.12 -0.20 -5.82
C HIS A 10 -5.22 -0.10 -6.87
N ALA A 11 -5.00 -0.76 -8.01
CA ALA A 11 -6.00 -0.90 -9.06
C ALA A 11 -6.32 -2.39 -9.23
N ILE A 12 -7.60 -2.72 -9.36
CA ILE A 12 -8.05 -4.11 -9.45
C ILE A 12 -7.47 -4.81 -10.67
N THR A 13 -7.34 -4.09 -11.79
CA THR A 13 -6.85 -4.66 -13.05
C THR A 13 -5.34 -4.59 -13.22
N ASP A 14 -4.62 -4.01 -12.27
CA ASP A 14 -3.18 -3.83 -12.34
C ASP A 14 -2.45 -5.06 -11.79
N PRO A 15 -1.62 -5.76 -12.62
CA PRO A 15 -0.89 -6.94 -12.13
C PRO A 15 0.05 -6.65 -10.97
N GLY A 16 0.69 -5.48 -10.96
CA GLY A 16 1.55 -5.08 -9.84
C GLY A 16 0.77 -4.91 -8.55
N SER A 17 -0.43 -4.33 -8.62
CA SER A 17 -1.31 -4.21 -7.46
C SER A 17 -1.75 -5.57 -6.97
N ALA A 18 -2.07 -6.50 -7.88
CA ALA A 18 -2.46 -7.85 -7.50
C ALA A 18 -1.33 -8.58 -6.76
N LYS A 19 -0.10 -8.40 -7.20
CA LYS A 19 1.07 -8.98 -6.56
C LYS A 19 1.23 -8.47 -5.12
N VAL A 20 1.05 -7.18 -4.92
CA VAL A 20 1.15 -6.58 -3.59
C VAL A 20 0.01 -7.05 -2.68
N ARG A 21 -1.22 -7.07 -3.21
CA ARG A 21 -2.38 -7.55 -2.42
C ARG A 21 -2.14 -8.99 -1.94
N LYS A 22 -1.62 -9.85 -2.83
CA LYS A 22 -1.31 -11.22 -2.47
C LYS A 22 -0.25 -11.27 -1.37
N TYR A 23 0.79 -10.46 -1.48
CA TYR A 23 1.83 -10.38 -0.46
C TYR A 23 1.23 -10.00 0.90
N VAL A 24 0.36 -9.00 0.94
CA VAL A 24 -0.28 -8.55 2.18
C VAL A 24 -1.07 -9.69 2.83
N VAL A 25 -1.85 -10.44 2.04
CA VAL A 25 -2.64 -11.55 2.55
C VAL A 25 -1.75 -12.70 3.01
N ASP A 26 -0.77 -13.08 2.19
CA ASP A 26 0.10 -14.22 2.48
C ASP A 26 0.96 -14.00 3.74
N HIS A 27 1.30 -12.76 4.05
CA HIS A 27 2.12 -12.41 5.20
C HIS A 27 1.29 -11.84 6.36
N GLU A 28 -0.04 -11.97 6.29
CA GLU A 28 -0.96 -11.56 7.36
C GLU A 28 -0.80 -10.10 7.76
N LEU A 29 -0.62 -9.22 6.78
CA LEU A 29 -0.42 -7.79 7.00
C LEU A 29 -1.69 -6.97 6.81
N ALA A 30 -2.83 -7.60 6.52
CA ALA A 30 -4.07 -6.89 6.19
C ALA A 30 -4.54 -5.96 7.31
N GLU A 31 -4.27 -6.29 8.56
CA GLU A 31 -4.66 -5.44 9.70
C GLU A 31 -3.84 -4.15 9.77
N HIS A 32 -2.67 -4.13 9.12
CA HIS A 32 -1.76 -2.99 9.13
C HIS A 32 -1.91 -2.12 7.89
N VAL A 33 -2.69 -2.56 6.90
CA VAL A 33 -2.78 -1.91 5.60
C VAL A 33 -4.22 -1.54 5.29
N ARG A 34 -4.46 -0.27 5.01
CA ARG A 34 -5.73 0.20 4.51
C ARG A 34 -5.68 0.15 2.99
N PHE A 35 -6.57 -0.61 2.38
CA PHE A 35 -6.63 -0.72 0.92
C PHE A 35 -7.40 0.47 0.35
N ARG A 36 -6.76 1.18 -0.60
CA ARG A 36 -7.33 2.36 -1.25
C ARG A 36 -7.44 2.06 -2.75
N ASN A 37 -8.63 1.77 -3.21
CA ASN A 37 -8.89 1.42 -4.61
C ASN A 37 -9.00 2.69 -5.46
N VAL A 38 -8.09 2.84 -6.44
CA VAL A 38 -8.04 4.04 -7.27
C VAL A 38 -9.15 4.11 -8.33
N THR A 39 -10.07 3.15 -8.33
CA THR A 39 -11.30 3.28 -9.11
C THR A 39 -12.15 4.45 -8.60
N TYR A 40 -12.03 4.79 -7.32
CA TYR A 40 -12.80 5.89 -6.71
C TYR A 40 -12.06 7.21 -6.86
N PRO A 41 -12.74 8.26 -7.37
CA PRO A 41 -12.09 9.57 -7.60
C PRO A 41 -11.47 10.19 -6.35
N GLU A 42 -12.09 10.04 -5.19
CA GLU A 42 -11.54 10.57 -3.95
C GLU A 42 -10.23 9.90 -3.55
N VAL A 43 -10.06 8.63 -3.92
CA VAL A 43 -8.81 7.91 -3.66
C VAL A 43 -7.72 8.41 -4.60
N VAL A 44 -8.06 8.65 -5.87
CA VAL A 44 -7.12 9.23 -6.83
C VAL A 44 -6.66 10.60 -6.37
N ALA A 45 -7.57 11.42 -5.86
CA ALA A 45 -7.23 12.75 -5.35
C ALA A 45 -6.23 12.65 -4.18
N ASP A 46 -6.44 11.72 -3.27
CA ASP A 46 -5.53 11.52 -2.14
C ASP A 46 -4.14 11.07 -2.60
N LEU A 47 -4.09 10.14 -3.56
CA LEU A 47 -2.83 9.68 -4.11
C LEU A 47 -2.07 10.84 -4.77
N THR A 48 -2.75 11.65 -5.56
CA THR A 48 -2.16 12.80 -6.23
C THR A 48 -1.65 13.81 -5.21
N ALA A 49 -2.41 14.06 -4.16
CA ALA A 49 -2.02 14.99 -3.10
C ALA A 49 -0.74 14.53 -2.37
N ARG A 50 -0.47 13.25 -2.37
CA ARG A 50 0.74 12.67 -1.77
C ARG A 50 1.89 12.51 -2.76
N GLY A 51 1.74 13.04 -3.95
CA GLY A 51 2.78 13.04 -4.98
C GLY A 51 2.81 11.80 -5.86
N GLY A 52 1.77 10.97 -5.81
CA GLY A 52 1.71 9.75 -6.60
C GLY A 52 0.85 9.87 -7.84
N ALA A 53 1.08 8.99 -8.81
CA ALA A 53 0.30 8.92 -10.04
C ALA A 53 0.10 7.49 -10.53
N ALA A 54 0.88 6.53 -10.02
CA ALA A 54 0.85 5.15 -10.47
C ALA A 54 0.53 4.20 -9.33
N THR A 55 0.08 3.00 -9.66
CA THR A 55 -0.18 1.93 -8.69
C THR A 55 0.70 0.72 -9.00
N PRO A 56 1.01 -0.12 -8.02
CA PRO A 56 0.70 0.07 -6.61
C PRO A 56 1.56 1.17 -5.98
N ALA A 57 1.02 1.84 -4.96
CA ALA A 57 1.76 2.85 -4.21
C ALA A 57 1.42 2.69 -2.73
N LEU A 58 2.41 2.81 -1.87
CA LEU A 58 2.25 2.64 -0.43
C LEU A 58 2.62 3.94 0.28
N TRP A 59 1.69 4.43 1.09
CA TRP A 59 1.90 5.60 1.94
C TRP A 59 2.08 5.13 3.37
N ASP A 60 3.18 5.53 4.01
CA ASP A 60 3.51 5.12 5.37
C ASP A 60 3.27 6.20 6.42
N GLY A 61 2.59 7.26 6.03
CA GLY A 61 2.35 8.42 6.89
C GLY A 61 3.33 9.56 6.66
N ALA A 62 4.43 9.32 5.98
CA ALA A 62 5.48 10.31 5.72
C ALA A 62 5.95 10.30 4.26
N THR A 63 6.10 9.12 3.66
CA THR A 63 6.63 8.97 2.30
C THR A 63 5.76 8.05 1.48
N LEU A 64 5.79 8.24 0.17
CA LEU A 64 5.09 7.39 -0.78
C LEU A 64 6.10 6.57 -1.58
N VAL A 65 5.86 5.25 -1.60
CA VAL A 65 6.69 4.31 -2.35
C VAL A 65 5.85 3.76 -3.50
N THR A 66 6.36 3.77 -4.71
CA THR A 66 5.64 3.34 -5.90
C THR A 66 6.32 2.16 -6.58
N GLY A 67 5.53 1.24 -7.10
CA GLY A 67 6.01 0.05 -7.78
C GLY A 67 5.94 -1.18 -6.90
N ALA A 68 5.58 -2.34 -7.48
CA ALA A 68 5.34 -3.56 -6.72
C ALA A 68 6.55 -3.97 -5.86
N ASP A 69 7.74 -3.98 -6.46
CA ASP A 69 8.92 -4.45 -5.75
C ASP A 69 9.29 -3.52 -4.58
N ALA A 70 9.23 -2.20 -4.81
CA ALA A 70 9.52 -1.22 -3.77
C ALA A 70 8.47 -1.28 -2.65
N VAL A 71 7.20 -1.43 -3.00
CA VAL A 71 6.12 -1.55 -2.02
C VAL A 71 6.30 -2.80 -1.17
N ILE A 72 6.61 -3.93 -1.80
CA ILE A 72 6.84 -5.19 -1.08
C ILE A 72 8.04 -5.05 -0.13
N ALA A 73 9.11 -4.42 -0.58
CA ALA A 73 10.27 -4.20 0.29
C ALA A 73 9.91 -3.35 1.51
N ARG A 74 9.08 -2.33 1.33
CA ARG A 74 8.63 -1.49 2.45
C ARG A 74 7.72 -2.28 3.40
N LEU A 75 6.84 -3.12 2.86
CA LEU A 75 5.98 -3.97 3.68
C LEU A 75 6.81 -4.96 4.50
N ALA A 76 7.83 -5.56 3.90
CA ALA A 76 8.72 -6.48 4.60
C ALA A 76 9.44 -5.78 5.76
N ALA A 77 9.91 -4.56 5.55
CA ALA A 77 10.56 -3.77 6.59
C ALA A 77 9.60 -3.47 7.74
N HIS A 78 8.34 -3.15 7.43
CA HIS A 78 7.32 -2.91 8.44
C HIS A 78 7.05 -4.17 9.27
N ALA A 79 6.96 -5.33 8.62
CA ALA A 79 6.73 -6.59 9.31
C ALA A 79 7.88 -6.92 10.27
N ASP A 80 9.12 -6.68 9.85
CA ASP A 80 10.29 -6.92 10.69
C ASP A 80 10.29 -6.02 11.93
N VAL A 81 9.96 -4.76 11.77
CA VAL A 81 9.83 -3.82 12.90
C VAL A 81 8.72 -4.29 13.83
N GLY A 82 7.61 -4.75 13.28
CA GLY A 82 6.49 -5.22 14.09
C GLY A 82 6.78 -6.46 14.91
N ARG A 83 7.83 -7.21 14.55
CA ARG A 83 8.26 -8.41 15.29
C ARG A 83 9.28 -8.12 16.37
N ALA A 84 9.89 -6.97 16.27
CA ALA A 84 10.87 -6.56 17.28
C ALA A 84 10.17 -6.09 18.55
#